data_2db396c719295edfb3943170e3c86d07
#
_entry.id   2db396c719295edfb3943170e3c86d07
#
_cell.length_a   1.000
_cell.length_b   1.000
_cell.length_c   1.000
_cell.angle_alpha   90.00
_cell.angle_beta   90.00
_cell.angle_gamma   90.00
#
_symmetry.space_group_name_H-M   'P 1'
#
loop_
_entity.id
_entity.type
_entity.pdbx_description
1 polymer ?
#
loop_
_entity_poly.entity_id
_entity_poly.type
_entity_poly.pdbx_seq_one_letter_code
_entity_poly.pdbx_strand_id
1 'polypeptide(L)'
;MYITVLCKVVDNYGDIGVAWRMCRRLKKLNPQNTISLIVDNFETFSVIASEAKQSKILEGVELFDWNDKNFCHEVFSKNDGERLQIILELFQCGRPDWMEKILFEEKLERTVQIIMIDYLTAEKYAEDFHCLKSLTRSAKVQKVNFMPGFTERTGGLIIDDEWEKLPEYNKDGPILQFIYNGKGAELLPEGKLLPYMNQTDWDKMMKNCSALIIRGEETMSRACLSGIPFIWQAYPQTEEYQLVKVRALLERMRPHFPEEDFEIVEKAWLEINEGHIKGIDVDCFALRARNDTSLRGAEGDEAIYDVYSRFFSSLPRLLPSFQDFAQSLRKNGDLCANLMTFINKIDII
;
A
#
# COMPACT_ATOMS: atom_id res chain seq x y z
N MET A 1 25.14 3.80 -6.30
CA MET A 1 24.53 2.46 -6.18
C MET A 1 23.39 2.36 -7.18
N TYR A 2 23.23 1.19 -7.80
CA TYR A 2 22.12 0.91 -8.70
C TYR A 2 21.07 0.08 -7.97
N ILE A 3 19.81 0.53 -8.00
CA ILE A 3 18.66 -0.15 -7.41
C ILE A 3 17.60 -0.32 -8.50
N THR A 4 17.31 -1.55 -8.84
CA THR A 4 16.30 -1.92 -9.83
C THR A 4 15.07 -2.45 -9.12
N VAL A 5 13.94 -1.77 -9.32
CA VAL A 5 12.64 -2.12 -8.73
C VAL A 5 11.80 -2.82 -9.78
N LEU A 6 11.32 -4.01 -9.45
CA LEU A 6 10.44 -4.81 -10.30
C LEU A 6 9.02 -4.75 -9.77
N CYS A 7 8.08 -4.42 -10.64
CA CYS A 7 6.66 -4.45 -10.34
C CYS A 7 5.88 -5.05 -11.50
N LYS A 8 5.19 -6.15 -11.23
CA LYS A 8 4.17 -6.69 -12.12
C LYS A 8 2.81 -6.29 -11.59
N VAL A 9 2.01 -5.64 -12.41
CA VAL A 9 0.71 -5.11 -12.00
C VAL A 9 -0.32 -6.24 -11.97
N VAL A 10 -0.75 -6.63 -10.79
CA VAL A 10 -1.80 -7.63 -10.57
C VAL A 10 -3.08 -6.95 -10.10
N ASP A 11 -2.97 -6.03 -9.13
CA ASP A 11 -4.08 -5.22 -8.62
C ASP A 11 -4.00 -3.79 -9.19
N ASN A 12 -4.30 -3.65 -10.48
CA ASN A 12 -4.42 -2.38 -11.21
C ASN A 12 -3.47 -1.26 -10.69
N TYR A 13 -4.01 -0.36 -9.86
CA TYR A 13 -3.28 0.84 -9.41
C TYR A 13 -2.58 0.66 -8.06
N GLY A 14 -2.94 -0.35 -7.27
CA GLY A 14 -2.38 -0.59 -5.93
C GLY A 14 -0.89 -0.89 -5.97
N ASP A 15 -0.53 -1.95 -6.69
CA ASP A 15 0.86 -2.43 -6.77
C ASP A 15 1.79 -1.37 -7.34
N ILE A 16 1.40 -0.76 -8.46
CA ILE A 16 2.22 0.25 -9.12
C ILE A 16 2.30 1.56 -8.31
N GLY A 17 1.26 1.89 -7.54
CA GLY A 17 1.26 3.04 -6.63
C GLY A 17 2.29 2.89 -5.53
N VAL A 18 2.38 1.71 -4.91
CA VAL A 18 3.42 1.40 -3.91
C VAL A 18 4.81 1.44 -4.55
N ALA A 19 4.98 0.80 -5.73
CA ALA A 19 6.27 0.76 -6.43
C ALA A 19 6.76 2.18 -6.76
N TRP A 20 5.89 3.04 -7.29
CA TRP A 20 6.22 4.40 -7.63
C TRP A 20 6.58 5.25 -6.40
N ARG A 21 5.78 5.17 -5.33
CA ARG A 21 6.08 5.85 -4.06
C ARG A 21 7.42 5.41 -3.49
N MET A 22 7.72 4.11 -3.52
CA MET A 22 9.00 3.56 -3.08
C MET A 22 10.17 4.11 -3.91
N CYS A 23 10.07 4.12 -5.23
CA CYS A 23 11.11 4.66 -6.12
C CYS A 23 11.39 6.13 -5.84
N ARG A 24 10.35 6.95 -5.72
CA ARG A 24 10.46 8.37 -5.38
C ARG A 24 11.13 8.57 -4.03
N ARG A 25 10.71 7.82 -3.01
CA ARG A 25 11.28 7.90 -1.67
C ARG A 25 12.76 7.48 -1.65
N LEU A 26 13.12 6.36 -2.29
CA LEU A 26 14.51 5.91 -2.42
C LEU A 26 15.39 6.94 -3.13
N LYS A 27 14.89 7.54 -4.21
CA LYS A 27 15.60 8.60 -4.95
C LYS A 27 15.83 9.83 -4.10
N LYS A 28 14.83 10.21 -3.30
CA LYS A 28 14.91 11.36 -2.39
C LYS A 28 15.86 11.12 -1.23
N LEU A 29 15.85 9.93 -0.63
CA LEU A 29 16.77 9.57 0.46
C LEU A 29 18.24 9.60 0.02
N ASN A 30 18.51 9.21 -1.21
CA ASN A 30 19.87 9.29 -1.78
C ASN A 30 19.82 9.66 -3.26
N PRO A 31 19.91 10.96 -3.59
CA PRO A 31 19.86 11.45 -4.97
C PRO A 31 20.97 10.92 -5.88
N GLN A 32 22.07 10.41 -5.33
CA GLN A 32 23.19 9.84 -6.10
C GLN A 32 22.92 8.41 -6.57
N ASN A 33 21.90 7.74 -6.00
CA ASN A 33 21.52 6.41 -6.46
C ASN A 33 20.84 6.50 -7.83
N THR A 34 21.12 5.52 -8.68
CA THR A 34 20.37 5.29 -9.91
C THR A 34 19.24 4.32 -9.57
N ILE A 35 18.00 4.80 -9.69
CA ILE A 35 16.81 4.01 -9.46
C ILE A 35 16.17 3.69 -10.80
N SER A 36 15.98 2.41 -11.09
CA SER A 36 15.30 1.93 -12.29
C SER A 36 14.03 1.22 -11.89
N LEU A 37 12.88 1.62 -12.44
CA LEU A 37 11.60 0.95 -12.26
C LEU A 37 11.25 0.18 -13.53
N ILE A 38 11.07 -1.13 -13.41
CA ILE A 38 10.67 -2.02 -14.50
C ILE A 38 9.23 -2.47 -14.25
N VAL A 39 8.31 -2.13 -15.15
CA VAL A 39 6.89 -2.45 -15.06
C VAL A 39 6.41 -3.21 -16.28
N ASP A 40 5.42 -4.07 -16.13
CA ASP A 40 4.79 -4.83 -17.21
C ASP A 40 3.60 -4.12 -17.86
N ASN A 41 3.09 -3.05 -17.24
CA ASN A 41 1.93 -2.29 -17.72
C ASN A 41 2.16 -0.78 -17.62
N PHE A 42 2.70 -0.20 -18.69
CA PHE A 42 2.94 1.25 -18.79
C PHE A 42 1.66 2.08 -18.87
N GLU A 43 0.56 1.55 -19.36
CA GLU A 43 -0.71 2.28 -19.43
C GLU A 43 -1.24 2.57 -18.03
N THR A 44 -1.26 1.56 -17.17
CA THR A 44 -1.64 1.71 -15.76
C THR A 44 -0.71 2.67 -15.04
N PHE A 45 0.61 2.57 -15.28
CA PHE A 45 1.58 3.47 -14.66
C PHE A 45 1.35 4.93 -15.07
N SER A 46 1.00 5.20 -16.32
CA SER A 46 0.77 6.57 -16.83
C SER A 46 -0.41 7.29 -16.16
N VAL A 47 -1.31 6.58 -15.50
CA VAL A 47 -2.41 7.18 -14.73
C VAL A 47 -1.93 7.70 -13.38
N ILE A 48 -1.04 6.95 -12.72
CA ILE A 48 -0.49 7.31 -11.41
C ILE A 48 0.57 8.40 -11.53
N ALA A 49 1.36 8.33 -12.60
CA ALA A 49 2.41 9.30 -12.92
C ALA A 49 2.05 9.99 -14.24
N SER A 50 1.25 11.05 -14.17
CA SER A 50 0.63 11.74 -15.31
C SER A 50 1.59 12.19 -16.42
N GLU A 51 2.89 12.28 -16.13
CA GLU A 51 3.95 12.68 -17.07
C GLU A 51 4.69 11.50 -17.71
N ALA A 52 4.42 10.26 -17.28
CA ALA A 52 5.16 9.06 -17.72
C ALA A 52 5.00 8.73 -19.22
N LYS A 53 3.97 9.24 -19.88
CA LYS A 53 3.70 8.94 -21.30
C LYS A 53 4.78 9.41 -22.28
N GLN A 54 5.65 10.33 -21.87
CA GLN A 54 6.60 11.00 -22.76
C GLN A 54 8.08 10.89 -22.34
N SER A 55 8.38 10.39 -21.15
CA SER A 55 9.75 10.37 -20.64
C SER A 55 10.18 8.98 -20.16
N LYS A 56 11.39 8.57 -20.55
CA LYS A 56 12.05 7.40 -19.97
C LYS A 56 12.63 7.67 -18.57
N ILE A 57 12.61 8.91 -18.11
CA ILE A 57 13.05 9.34 -16.79
C ILE A 57 11.98 10.25 -16.22
N LEU A 58 11.47 9.92 -15.06
CA LEU A 58 10.48 10.71 -14.34
C LEU A 58 10.94 10.91 -12.90
N GLU A 59 10.98 12.15 -12.43
CA GLU A 59 11.47 12.54 -11.09
C GLU A 59 12.83 11.91 -10.73
N GLY A 60 13.70 11.70 -11.74
CA GLY A 60 15.02 11.08 -11.57
C GLY A 60 15.01 9.56 -11.46
N VAL A 61 13.87 8.91 -11.69
CA VAL A 61 13.70 7.46 -11.78
C VAL A 61 13.68 7.06 -13.25
N GLU A 62 14.51 6.09 -13.63
CA GLU A 62 14.53 5.52 -14.97
C GLU A 62 13.39 4.50 -15.13
N LEU A 63 12.68 4.55 -16.26
CA LEU A 63 11.51 3.71 -16.52
C LEU A 63 11.78 2.72 -17.64
N PHE A 64 11.48 1.45 -17.41
CA PHE A 64 11.67 0.36 -18.37
C PHE A 64 10.41 -0.48 -18.52
N ASP A 65 10.11 -0.87 -19.76
CA ASP A 65 9.06 -1.82 -20.05
C ASP A 65 9.59 -3.25 -19.85
N TRP A 66 8.95 -3.99 -18.94
CA TRP A 66 9.25 -5.40 -18.69
C TRP A 66 9.23 -6.25 -19.98
N ASN A 67 8.37 -5.88 -20.91
CA ASN A 67 8.13 -6.63 -22.15
C ASN A 67 9.11 -6.27 -23.27
N ASP A 68 9.88 -5.18 -23.15
CA ASP A 68 10.95 -4.84 -24.11
C ASP A 68 12.22 -5.65 -23.80
N LYS A 69 12.11 -6.97 -24.04
CA LYS A 69 13.11 -7.96 -23.63
C LYS A 69 14.50 -7.68 -24.18
N ASN A 70 14.60 -7.31 -25.45
CA ASN A 70 15.90 -7.11 -26.13
C ASN A 70 16.61 -5.86 -25.59
N PHE A 71 15.87 -4.77 -25.50
CA PHE A 71 16.40 -3.51 -24.97
C PHE A 71 16.79 -3.63 -23.50
N CYS A 72 15.93 -4.23 -22.67
CA CYS A 72 16.24 -4.44 -21.26
C CYS A 72 17.47 -5.35 -21.10
N HIS A 73 17.52 -6.48 -21.82
CA HIS A 73 18.70 -7.34 -21.77
C HIS A 73 19.99 -6.59 -22.14
N GLU A 74 19.98 -5.84 -23.25
CA GLU A 74 21.13 -5.04 -23.67
C GLU A 74 21.57 -4.02 -22.61
N VAL A 75 20.63 -3.32 -21.98
CA VAL A 75 20.92 -2.29 -20.98
C VAL A 75 21.43 -2.88 -19.68
N PHE A 76 20.80 -3.96 -19.21
CA PHE A 76 21.06 -4.53 -17.88
C PHE A 76 22.22 -5.54 -17.85
N SER A 77 22.64 -6.08 -18.99
CA SER A 77 23.85 -6.93 -19.08
C SER A 77 25.16 -6.14 -19.14
N LYS A 78 25.10 -4.83 -19.47
CA LYS A 78 26.29 -3.98 -19.58
C LYS A 78 27.06 -3.90 -18.25
N ASN A 79 28.39 -3.74 -18.34
CA ASN A 79 29.28 -3.57 -17.19
C ASN A 79 29.09 -4.65 -16.11
N ASP A 80 29.03 -5.91 -16.54
CA ASP A 80 28.83 -7.04 -15.64
C ASP A 80 27.55 -6.93 -14.80
N GLY A 81 26.48 -6.50 -15.43
CA GLY A 81 25.16 -6.41 -14.76
C GLY A 81 25.11 -5.38 -13.62
N GLU A 82 25.90 -4.30 -13.69
CA GLU A 82 25.97 -3.32 -12.59
C GLU A 82 24.61 -2.74 -12.17
N ARG A 83 23.66 -2.62 -13.13
CA ARG A 83 22.30 -2.17 -12.85
C ARG A 83 21.47 -3.16 -12.03
N LEU A 84 21.91 -4.41 -11.96
CA LEU A 84 21.28 -5.47 -11.15
C LEU A 84 21.92 -5.61 -9.76
N GLN A 85 22.79 -4.69 -9.33
CA GLN A 85 23.47 -4.76 -8.03
C GLN A 85 22.49 -5.00 -6.89
N ILE A 86 21.40 -4.23 -6.84
CA ILE A 86 20.27 -4.42 -5.91
C ILE A 86 19.00 -4.56 -6.73
N ILE A 87 18.28 -5.63 -6.54
CA ILE A 87 16.97 -5.87 -7.15
C ILE A 87 15.93 -5.90 -6.04
N LEU A 88 14.96 -5.00 -6.10
CA LEU A 88 13.78 -5.03 -5.25
C LEU A 88 12.65 -5.74 -6.01
N GLU A 89 12.33 -6.95 -5.64
CA GLU A 89 11.25 -7.75 -6.20
C GLU A 89 9.99 -7.52 -5.37
N LEU A 90 9.05 -6.72 -5.89
CA LEU A 90 7.83 -6.37 -5.17
C LEU A 90 6.77 -7.45 -5.36
N PHE A 91 6.02 -7.75 -4.28
CA PHE A 91 4.81 -8.58 -4.30
C PHE A 91 5.00 -9.95 -4.93
N GLN A 92 6.20 -10.53 -4.75
CA GLN A 92 6.54 -11.84 -5.35
C GLN A 92 6.30 -11.88 -6.88
N CYS A 93 6.47 -10.73 -7.57
CA CYS A 93 6.18 -10.61 -9.01
C CYS A 93 7.07 -11.48 -9.89
N GLY A 94 8.14 -12.04 -9.33
CA GLY A 94 9.14 -12.77 -10.10
C GLY A 94 10.04 -11.83 -10.92
N ARG A 95 10.78 -12.41 -11.84
CA ARG A 95 11.72 -11.68 -12.70
C ARG A 95 11.47 -12.08 -14.15
N PRO A 96 11.65 -11.16 -15.14
CA PRO A 96 11.52 -11.50 -16.54
C PRO A 96 12.63 -12.47 -16.99
N ASP A 97 12.34 -13.30 -18.00
CA ASP A 97 13.26 -14.32 -18.54
C ASP A 97 14.63 -13.74 -18.90
N TRP A 98 14.68 -12.55 -19.46
CA TRP A 98 15.92 -11.89 -19.83
C TRP A 98 16.81 -11.57 -18.61
N MET A 99 16.19 -11.23 -17.47
CA MET A 99 16.92 -10.99 -16.24
C MET A 99 17.38 -12.31 -15.58
N GLU A 100 16.54 -13.34 -15.59
CA GLU A 100 16.91 -14.69 -15.13
C GLU A 100 18.12 -15.21 -15.90
N LYS A 101 18.17 -14.94 -17.23
CA LYS A 101 19.31 -15.30 -18.09
C LYS A 101 20.59 -14.60 -17.63
N ILE A 102 20.54 -13.27 -17.42
CA ILE A 102 21.73 -12.51 -16.93
C ILE A 102 22.19 -13.05 -15.57
N LEU A 103 21.27 -13.28 -14.64
CA LEU A 103 21.58 -13.65 -13.26
C LEU A 103 22.14 -15.07 -13.12
N PHE A 104 21.71 -16.01 -13.95
CA PHE A 104 21.95 -17.43 -13.69
C PHE A 104 22.57 -18.22 -14.87
N GLU A 105 22.56 -17.68 -16.07
CA GLU A 105 23.09 -18.34 -17.27
C GLU A 105 24.33 -17.62 -17.83
N GLU A 106 24.39 -16.31 -17.71
CA GLU A 106 25.55 -15.51 -18.08
C GLU A 106 26.56 -15.48 -16.94
N LYS A 107 27.85 -15.31 -17.28
CA LYS A 107 28.89 -15.28 -16.27
C LYS A 107 28.98 -13.89 -15.64
N LEU A 108 28.30 -13.71 -14.50
CA LEU A 108 28.46 -12.52 -13.67
C LEU A 108 29.66 -12.66 -12.73
N GLU A 109 30.51 -11.64 -12.67
CA GLU A 109 31.62 -11.58 -11.71
C GLU A 109 31.20 -10.89 -10.39
N ARG A 110 30.21 -9.97 -10.44
CA ARG A 110 29.72 -9.27 -9.25
C ARG A 110 28.63 -10.05 -8.52
N THR A 111 28.49 -9.77 -7.22
CA THR A 111 27.39 -10.24 -6.41
C THR A 111 26.14 -9.36 -6.64
N VAL A 112 24.99 -10.02 -6.76
CA VAL A 112 23.67 -9.38 -6.90
C VAL A 112 22.85 -9.70 -5.66
N GLN A 113 22.22 -8.70 -5.09
CA GLN A 113 21.33 -8.86 -3.97
C GLN A 113 19.87 -8.69 -4.41
N ILE A 114 19.08 -9.74 -4.31
CA ILE A 114 17.63 -9.70 -4.49
C ILE A 114 16.99 -9.49 -3.11
N ILE A 115 16.18 -8.46 -2.99
CA ILE A 115 15.41 -8.17 -1.79
C ILE A 115 13.94 -8.26 -2.16
N MET A 116 13.26 -9.22 -1.57
CA MET A 116 11.83 -9.41 -1.77
C MET A 116 11.06 -8.52 -0.80
N ILE A 117 10.22 -7.66 -1.34
CA ILE A 117 9.34 -6.78 -0.58
C ILE A 117 7.91 -7.24 -0.84
N ASP A 118 7.33 -7.91 0.14
CA ASP A 118 6.00 -8.48 0.03
C ASP A 118 4.90 -7.43 0.30
N TYR A 119 3.65 -7.84 0.20
CA TYR A 119 2.50 -7.01 0.57
C TYR A 119 2.58 -6.59 2.04
N LEU A 120 2.08 -5.38 2.31
CA LEU A 120 1.96 -4.89 3.69
C LEU A 120 0.96 -5.77 4.46
N THR A 121 1.39 -6.27 5.59
CA THR A 121 0.51 -7.05 6.48
C THR A 121 0.74 -6.74 7.95
N ALA A 122 -0.33 -6.81 8.74
CA ALA A 122 -0.29 -6.72 10.19
C ALA A 122 -0.13 -8.10 10.86
N GLU A 123 -0.18 -9.17 10.08
CA GLU A 123 -0.06 -10.53 10.56
C GLU A 123 1.34 -10.82 11.13
N LYS A 124 1.39 -11.68 12.13
CA LYS A 124 2.62 -11.97 12.87
C LYS A 124 3.73 -12.57 12.02
N TYR A 125 3.39 -13.32 10.97
CA TYR A 125 4.39 -13.95 10.11
C TYR A 125 5.33 -12.93 9.45
N ALA A 126 4.91 -11.68 9.24
CA ALA A 126 5.78 -10.65 8.71
C ALA A 126 7.04 -10.44 9.55
N GLU A 127 6.91 -10.53 10.87
CA GLU A 127 8.04 -10.43 11.80
C GLU A 127 8.99 -11.61 11.69
N ASP A 128 8.46 -12.82 11.47
CA ASP A 128 9.25 -14.06 11.39
C ASP A 128 9.96 -14.18 10.04
N PHE A 129 9.38 -13.62 8.97
CA PHE A 129 9.96 -13.62 7.63
C PHE A 129 10.89 -12.43 7.35
N HIS A 130 10.82 -11.37 8.15
CA HIS A 130 11.67 -10.20 7.96
C HIS A 130 13.16 -10.55 8.09
N CYS A 131 13.96 -10.16 7.10
CA CYS A 131 15.39 -10.46 6.97
C CYS A 131 15.73 -11.96 6.82
N LEU A 132 14.74 -12.83 6.57
CA LEU A 132 14.98 -14.24 6.30
C LEU A 132 15.64 -14.42 4.93
N LYS A 133 16.80 -15.08 4.91
CA LYS A 133 17.53 -15.38 3.69
C LYS A 133 16.96 -16.62 3.00
N SER A 134 16.94 -16.59 1.67
CA SER A 134 16.53 -17.72 0.84
C SER A 134 17.70 -18.23 0.01
N LEU A 135 17.73 -19.53 -0.25
CA LEU A 135 18.69 -20.12 -1.15
C LEU A 135 18.42 -19.72 -2.60
N THR A 136 19.49 -19.54 -3.37
CA THR A 136 19.43 -19.37 -4.81
C THR A 136 20.28 -20.44 -5.51
N ARG A 137 20.15 -20.53 -6.83
CA ARG A 137 20.94 -21.49 -7.65
C ARG A 137 22.33 -20.95 -8.04
N SER A 138 22.73 -19.77 -7.53
CA SER A 138 24.03 -19.17 -7.80
C SER A 138 24.61 -18.56 -6.53
N ALA A 139 25.89 -18.81 -6.26
CA ALA A 139 26.62 -18.18 -5.15
C ALA A 139 26.75 -16.65 -5.31
N LYS A 140 26.65 -16.15 -6.54
CA LYS A 140 26.72 -14.71 -6.85
C LYS A 140 25.39 -14.00 -6.66
N VAL A 141 24.27 -14.72 -6.50
CA VAL A 141 22.94 -14.14 -6.32
C VAL A 141 22.46 -14.49 -4.91
N GLN A 142 22.34 -13.49 -4.07
CA GLN A 142 21.79 -13.62 -2.73
C GLN A 142 20.34 -13.15 -2.72
N LYS A 143 19.50 -13.76 -1.88
CA LYS A 143 18.08 -13.43 -1.76
C LYS A 143 17.66 -13.32 -0.31
N VAL A 144 16.90 -12.27 0.02
CA VAL A 144 16.41 -12.02 1.37
C VAL A 144 15.01 -11.39 1.30
N ASN A 145 14.19 -11.68 2.30
CA ASN A 145 12.90 -11.01 2.47
C ASN A 145 13.09 -9.72 3.29
N PHE A 146 12.39 -8.66 2.92
CA PHE A 146 12.31 -7.44 3.68
C PHE A 146 10.83 -7.05 3.80
N MET A 147 10.22 -7.48 4.92
CA MET A 147 8.77 -7.43 5.08
C MET A 147 8.30 -6.04 5.52
N PRO A 148 7.43 -5.36 4.74
CA PRO A 148 6.66 -4.23 5.26
C PRO A 148 5.76 -4.69 6.41
N GLY A 149 5.49 -3.81 7.36
CA GLY A 149 4.64 -4.19 8.50
C GLY A 149 4.46 -3.08 9.51
N PHE A 150 3.81 -3.42 10.61
CA PHE A 150 3.31 -2.47 11.60
C PHE A 150 4.11 -2.46 12.91
N THR A 151 5.22 -3.18 12.99
CA THR A 151 6.01 -3.31 14.21
C THR A 151 7.49 -3.02 13.97
N GLU A 152 8.24 -2.77 15.04
CA GLU A 152 9.70 -2.57 15.01
C GLU A 152 10.48 -3.79 14.51
N ARG A 153 9.83 -4.96 14.45
CA ARG A 153 10.41 -6.21 13.94
C ARG A 153 10.19 -6.42 12.44
N THR A 154 9.65 -5.40 11.77
CA THR A 154 9.43 -5.35 10.31
C THR A 154 10.12 -4.14 9.70
N GLY A 155 10.02 -3.98 8.39
CA GLY A 155 10.60 -2.83 7.69
C GLY A 155 9.84 -1.51 7.91
N GLY A 156 8.64 -1.54 8.50
CA GLY A 156 7.78 -0.36 8.64
C GLY A 156 6.91 -0.09 7.42
N LEU A 157 6.35 1.11 7.33
CA LEU A 157 5.57 1.63 6.21
C LEU A 157 6.40 2.62 5.40
N ILE A 158 6.04 2.85 4.13
CA ILE A 158 6.65 3.95 3.37
C ILE A 158 6.14 5.27 3.96
N ILE A 159 7.06 6.07 4.49
CA ILE A 159 6.77 7.38 5.06
C ILE A 159 7.52 8.41 4.23
N ASP A 160 6.89 8.94 3.20
CA ASP A 160 7.42 10.06 2.44
C ASP A 160 7.15 11.39 3.18
N ASP A 161 7.72 12.49 2.68
CA ASP A 161 7.65 13.78 3.35
C ASP A 161 6.22 14.26 3.62
N GLU A 162 5.29 13.87 2.77
CA GLU A 162 3.88 14.21 2.91
C GLU A 162 3.23 13.54 4.13
N TRP A 163 3.83 12.46 4.62
CA TRP A 163 3.32 11.64 5.71
C TRP A 163 4.23 11.59 6.95
N GLU A 164 5.33 12.35 6.97
CA GLU A 164 6.23 12.44 8.14
C GLU A 164 5.52 12.97 9.38
N LYS A 165 4.53 13.84 9.18
CA LYS A 165 3.74 14.43 10.26
C LYS A 165 2.27 14.06 10.09
N LEU A 166 1.55 14.07 11.21
CA LEU A 166 0.09 14.00 11.15
C LEU A 166 -0.44 15.23 10.40
N PRO A 167 -1.39 15.05 9.48
CA PRO A 167 -2.11 16.18 8.89
C PRO A 167 -2.93 16.92 9.96
N GLU A 168 -3.21 18.18 9.71
CA GLU A 168 -4.22 18.91 10.49
C GLU A 168 -5.59 18.28 10.22
N TYR A 169 -6.29 17.91 11.29
CA TYR A 169 -7.59 17.24 11.17
C TYR A 169 -8.69 18.23 10.78
N ASN A 170 -9.33 17.98 9.66
CA ASN A 170 -10.48 18.73 9.21
C ASN A 170 -11.79 18.07 9.69
N LYS A 171 -12.32 18.51 10.85
CA LYS A 171 -13.57 17.99 11.43
C LYS A 171 -14.80 18.22 10.53
N ASP A 172 -14.78 19.25 9.70
CA ASP A 172 -15.86 19.64 8.78
C ASP A 172 -15.63 19.07 7.36
N GLY A 173 -14.58 18.29 7.19
CA GLY A 173 -14.25 17.62 5.93
C GLY A 173 -15.26 16.56 5.54
N PRO A 174 -15.28 16.15 4.27
CA PRO A 174 -16.16 15.08 3.82
C PRO A 174 -15.78 13.73 4.45
N ILE A 175 -16.77 12.83 4.55
CA ILE A 175 -16.51 11.40 4.71
C ILE A 175 -16.25 10.86 3.32
N LEU A 176 -15.07 10.26 3.13
CA LEU A 176 -14.66 9.75 1.83
C LEU A 176 -14.84 8.24 1.79
N GLN A 177 -15.59 7.78 0.81
CA GLN A 177 -15.76 6.36 0.49
C GLN A 177 -15.15 6.07 -0.87
N PHE A 178 -14.21 5.14 -0.90
CA PHE A 178 -13.57 4.70 -2.14
C PHE A 178 -14.34 3.56 -2.77
N ILE A 179 -14.95 3.85 -3.94
CA ILE A 179 -15.59 2.84 -4.78
C ILE A 179 -14.71 2.64 -6.00
N TYR A 180 -14.20 1.42 -6.15
CA TYR A 180 -13.41 1.02 -7.29
C TYR A 180 -14.32 0.30 -8.31
N ASN A 181 -14.14 0.62 -9.60
CA ASN A 181 -14.73 -0.09 -10.75
C ASN A 181 -16.18 0.20 -11.15
N GLY A 182 -16.76 1.33 -10.81
CA GLY A 182 -18.03 1.75 -11.39
C GLY A 182 -19.28 0.90 -11.04
N LYS A 183 -19.11 -0.27 -10.49
CA LYS A 183 -20.18 -1.15 -10.03
C LYS A 183 -20.68 -0.78 -8.65
N GLY A 184 -21.37 0.24 -8.48
CA GLY A 184 -21.86 0.78 -7.21
C GLY A 184 -22.02 2.28 -7.29
N ALA A 185 -21.44 2.93 -8.30
CA ALA A 185 -21.61 4.33 -8.57
C ALA A 185 -23.04 4.70 -8.98
N GLU A 186 -23.76 3.74 -9.57
CA GLU A 186 -25.17 3.87 -9.95
C GLU A 186 -26.11 3.94 -8.74
N LEU A 187 -25.62 3.59 -7.56
CA LEU A 187 -26.39 3.46 -6.31
C LEU A 187 -26.18 4.63 -5.35
N LEU A 188 -25.28 5.55 -5.70
CA LEU A 188 -25.06 6.79 -4.96
C LEU A 188 -25.78 7.95 -5.67
N PRO A 189 -26.96 8.39 -5.21
CA PRO A 189 -27.66 9.52 -5.83
C PRO A 189 -26.84 10.81 -5.85
N GLU A 190 -25.82 10.93 -5.02
CA GLU A 190 -24.91 12.09 -4.95
C GLU A 190 -23.43 11.69 -4.85
N GLY A 191 -23.11 10.40 -4.97
CA GLY A 191 -21.74 9.90 -4.94
C GLY A 191 -21.01 10.31 -6.21
N LYS A 192 -20.03 11.19 -6.10
CA LYS A 192 -19.13 11.45 -7.21
C LYS A 192 -18.19 10.27 -7.33
N LEU A 193 -18.24 9.56 -8.46
CA LEU A 193 -17.12 8.77 -8.92
C LEU A 193 -15.91 9.69 -8.90
N LEU A 194 -14.93 9.37 -8.04
CA LEU A 194 -13.69 10.11 -8.05
C LEU A 194 -12.97 9.78 -9.36
N PRO A 195 -12.59 10.80 -10.14
CA PRO A 195 -11.76 10.54 -11.30
C PRO A 195 -10.43 9.95 -10.83
N TYR A 196 -9.80 9.13 -11.66
CA TYR A 196 -8.43 8.76 -11.45
C TYR A 196 -7.58 10.02 -11.32
N MET A 197 -6.78 10.08 -10.27
CA MET A 197 -5.91 11.20 -9.99
C MET A 197 -4.50 10.72 -9.69
N ASN A 198 -3.52 11.61 -9.85
CA ASN A 198 -2.16 11.28 -9.47
C ASN A 198 -2.05 11.11 -7.93
N GLN A 199 -0.98 10.48 -7.51
CA GLN A 199 -0.77 10.11 -6.11
C GLN A 199 -0.73 11.31 -5.16
N THR A 200 -0.19 12.44 -5.61
CA THR A 200 -0.09 13.66 -4.79
C THR A 200 -1.46 14.28 -4.52
N ASP A 201 -2.31 14.33 -5.53
CA ASP A 201 -3.67 14.88 -5.37
C ASP A 201 -4.55 13.94 -4.54
N TRP A 202 -4.35 12.64 -4.68
CA TRP A 202 -4.96 11.61 -3.82
C TRP A 202 -4.62 11.84 -2.35
N ASP A 203 -3.34 11.99 -2.04
CA ASP A 203 -2.87 12.22 -0.67
C ASP A 203 -3.44 13.51 -0.07
N LYS A 204 -3.50 14.59 -0.86
CA LYS A 204 -4.12 15.86 -0.43
C LYS A 204 -5.62 15.70 -0.15
N MET A 205 -6.32 14.96 -1.01
CA MET A 205 -7.75 14.71 -0.84
C MET A 205 -8.01 13.91 0.43
N MET A 206 -7.26 12.83 0.69
CA MET A 206 -7.40 12.04 1.90
C MET A 206 -7.20 12.88 3.16
N LYS A 207 -6.15 13.70 3.19
CA LYS A 207 -5.82 14.55 4.35
C LYS A 207 -6.90 15.58 4.69
N ASN A 208 -7.77 15.92 3.73
CA ASN A 208 -8.84 16.89 3.94
C ASN A 208 -10.17 16.27 4.40
N CYS A 209 -10.20 14.98 4.67
CA CYS A 209 -11.40 14.26 5.09
C CYS A 209 -11.57 14.25 6.60
N SER A 210 -12.83 14.13 7.07
CA SER A 210 -13.14 13.89 8.49
C SER A 210 -13.15 12.41 8.86
N ALA A 211 -13.45 11.53 7.91
CA ALA A 211 -13.34 10.08 8.04
C ALA A 211 -13.17 9.42 6.67
N LEU A 212 -12.71 8.17 6.67
CA LEU A 212 -12.43 7.42 5.45
C LEU A 212 -13.07 6.03 5.52
N ILE A 213 -13.66 5.58 4.40
CA ILE A 213 -13.96 4.17 4.14
C ILE A 213 -13.07 3.76 2.96
N ILE A 214 -12.11 2.90 3.21
CA ILE A 214 -11.03 2.59 2.25
C ILE A 214 -10.97 1.11 1.94
N ARG A 215 -10.35 0.72 0.83
CA ARG A 215 -10.25 -0.68 0.38
C ARG A 215 -8.83 -1.15 0.14
N GLY A 216 -8.10 -0.56 -0.80
CA GLY A 216 -6.78 -1.00 -1.22
C GLY A 216 -5.71 -0.88 -0.13
N GLU A 217 -4.69 -1.75 -0.19
CA GLU A 217 -3.63 -1.81 0.84
C GLU A 217 -2.77 -0.53 0.87
N GLU A 218 -2.48 0.08 -0.28
CA GLU A 218 -1.76 1.38 -0.33
C GLU A 218 -2.58 2.47 0.36
N THR A 219 -3.88 2.56 0.07
CA THR A 219 -4.77 3.53 0.70
C THR A 219 -4.92 3.25 2.20
N MET A 220 -4.97 1.98 2.60
CA MET A 220 -5.01 1.58 4.01
C MET A 220 -3.75 2.04 4.76
N SER A 221 -2.57 1.87 4.16
CA SER A 221 -1.33 2.33 4.76
C SER A 221 -1.32 3.86 4.97
N ARG A 222 -1.87 4.62 4.00
CA ARG A 222 -2.03 6.09 4.12
C ARG A 222 -3.03 6.45 5.20
N ALA A 223 -4.16 5.75 5.29
CA ALA A 223 -5.15 5.95 6.34
C ALA A 223 -4.54 5.72 7.74
N CYS A 224 -3.78 4.65 7.92
CA CYS A 224 -3.04 4.38 9.16
C CYS A 224 -2.08 5.53 9.53
N LEU A 225 -1.37 6.11 8.55
CA LEU A 225 -0.46 7.23 8.78
C LEU A 225 -1.16 8.57 8.95
N SER A 226 -2.39 8.73 8.45
CA SER A 226 -3.12 10.00 8.54
C SER A 226 -3.58 10.32 9.96
N GLY A 227 -3.85 9.31 10.78
CA GLY A 227 -4.51 9.49 12.09
C GLY A 227 -5.97 9.94 11.96
N ILE A 228 -6.53 9.97 10.75
CA ILE A 228 -7.95 10.21 10.51
C ILE A 228 -8.71 8.92 10.80
N PRO A 229 -9.86 8.97 11.50
CA PRO A 229 -10.68 7.78 11.71
C PRO A 229 -11.09 7.14 10.40
N PHE A 230 -10.92 5.81 10.29
CA PHE A 230 -11.23 5.10 9.05
C PHE A 230 -11.81 3.72 9.31
N ILE A 231 -12.51 3.20 8.30
CA ILE A 231 -12.97 1.81 8.20
C ILE A 231 -12.27 1.19 7.00
N TRP A 232 -11.68 0.02 7.20
CA TRP A 232 -11.08 -0.73 6.10
C TRP A 232 -12.02 -1.83 5.63
N GLN A 233 -12.56 -1.67 4.42
CA GLN A 233 -13.27 -2.69 3.68
C GLN A 233 -12.27 -3.44 2.79
N ALA A 234 -11.67 -4.50 3.31
CA ALA A 234 -10.70 -5.29 2.56
C ALA A 234 -11.35 -5.99 1.35
N TYR A 235 -10.56 -6.23 0.30
CA TYR A 235 -11.05 -7.01 -0.85
C TYR A 235 -11.40 -8.43 -0.43
N PRO A 236 -12.59 -8.93 -0.79
CA PRO A 236 -12.96 -10.32 -0.54
C PRO A 236 -11.93 -11.28 -1.13
N GLN A 237 -11.51 -12.24 -0.33
CA GLN A 237 -10.55 -13.29 -0.71
C GLN A 237 -11.17 -14.67 -0.51
N THR A 238 -10.58 -15.69 -1.14
CA THR A 238 -10.99 -17.08 -0.93
C THR A 238 -10.90 -17.45 0.54
N GLU A 239 -11.84 -18.26 1.02
CA GLU A 239 -11.91 -18.70 2.41
C GLU A 239 -11.99 -17.54 3.43
N GLU A 240 -12.52 -16.41 3.01
CA GLU A 240 -12.67 -15.20 3.84
C GLU A 240 -11.34 -14.71 4.46
N TYR A 241 -10.22 -14.94 3.78
CA TYR A 241 -8.90 -14.57 4.30
C TYR A 241 -8.75 -13.06 4.57
N GLN A 242 -9.55 -12.22 3.93
CA GLN A 242 -9.62 -10.79 4.27
C GLN A 242 -9.93 -10.54 5.75
N LEU A 243 -10.73 -11.41 6.40
CA LEU A 243 -11.04 -11.27 7.84
C LEU A 243 -9.80 -11.51 8.71
N VAL A 244 -8.91 -12.41 8.31
CA VAL A 244 -7.64 -12.64 9.01
C VAL A 244 -6.81 -11.36 8.97
N LYS A 245 -6.69 -10.72 7.80
CA LYS A 245 -5.96 -9.45 7.63
C LYS A 245 -6.57 -8.31 8.43
N VAL A 246 -7.90 -8.18 8.39
CA VAL A 246 -8.65 -7.15 9.13
C VAL A 246 -8.46 -7.31 10.63
N ARG A 247 -8.65 -8.52 11.16
CA ARG A 247 -8.46 -8.82 12.59
C ARG A 247 -7.02 -8.57 13.03
N ALA A 248 -6.04 -8.96 12.21
CA ALA A 248 -4.62 -8.71 12.52
C ALA A 248 -4.32 -7.20 12.65
N LEU A 249 -4.90 -6.36 11.79
CA LEU A 249 -4.72 -4.91 11.90
C LEU A 249 -5.46 -4.33 13.12
N LEU A 250 -6.67 -4.77 13.38
CA LEU A 250 -7.42 -4.40 14.58
C LEU A 250 -6.64 -4.74 15.87
N GLU A 251 -6.00 -5.90 15.94
CA GLU A 251 -5.14 -6.27 17.07
C GLU A 251 -3.94 -5.32 17.26
N ARG A 252 -3.37 -4.80 16.17
CA ARG A 252 -2.30 -3.78 16.24
C ARG A 252 -2.82 -2.42 16.70
N MET A 253 -4.09 -2.11 16.41
CA MET A 253 -4.73 -0.86 16.81
C MET A 253 -5.21 -0.89 18.27
N ARG A 254 -5.68 -2.03 18.77
CA ARG A 254 -6.29 -2.20 20.10
C ARG A 254 -5.52 -1.50 21.24
N PRO A 255 -4.18 -1.60 21.35
CA PRO A 255 -3.45 -0.96 22.45
C PRO A 255 -3.53 0.58 22.50
N HIS A 256 -3.99 1.20 21.44
CA HIS A 256 -4.12 2.65 21.28
C HIS A 256 -5.50 3.19 21.62
N PHE A 257 -6.45 2.31 21.93
CA PHE A 257 -7.85 2.65 22.15
C PHE A 257 -8.30 2.28 23.57
N PRO A 258 -9.10 3.12 24.24
CA PRO A 258 -9.93 2.67 25.34
C PRO A 258 -10.87 1.53 24.84
N GLU A 259 -11.16 0.55 25.71
CA GLU A 259 -11.91 -0.66 25.30
C GLU A 259 -13.27 -0.31 24.68
N GLU A 260 -14.03 0.61 25.29
CA GLU A 260 -15.33 1.04 24.76
C GLU A 260 -15.24 1.69 23.34
N ASP A 261 -14.14 2.38 23.06
CA ASP A 261 -13.90 3.01 21.78
C ASP A 261 -13.45 1.98 20.75
N PHE A 262 -12.63 1.02 21.20
CA PHE A 262 -12.19 -0.07 20.35
C PHE A 262 -13.36 -0.94 19.89
N GLU A 263 -14.31 -1.26 20.77
CA GLU A 263 -15.52 -2.01 20.42
C GLU A 263 -16.33 -1.35 19.29
N ILE A 264 -16.38 -0.01 19.27
CA ILE A 264 -17.05 0.72 18.18
C ILE A 264 -16.32 0.52 16.85
N VAL A 265 -14.99 0.64 16.87
CA VAL A 265 -14.17 0.48 15.68
C VAL A 265 -14.21 -0.96 15.18
N GLU A 266 -13.96 -1.94 16.06
CA GLU A 266 -13.96 -3.36 15.74
C GLU A 266 -15.30 -3.79 15.12
N LYS A 267 -16.40 -3.40 15.74
CA LYS A 267 -17.74 -3.75 15.25
C LYS A 267 -17.99 -3.15 13.86
N ALA A 268 -17.64 -1.89 13.62
CA ALA A 268 -17.82 -1.27 12.33
C ALA A 268 -16.97 -1.92 11.24
N TRP A 269 -15.73 -2.32 11.56
CA TRP A 269 -14.84 -2.97 10.60
C TRP A 269 -15.27 -4.41 10.30
N LEU A 270 -15.66 -5.17 11.32
CA LEU A 270 -16.10 -6.55 11.13
C LEU A 270 -17.40 -6.61 10.35
N GLU A 271 -18.36 -5.75 10.66
CA GLU A 271 -19.65 -5.69 9.97
C GLU A 271 -19.48 -5.49 8.45
N ILE A 272 -18.61 -4.57 8.03
CA ILE A 272 -18.39 -4.31 6.60
C ILE A 272 -17.64 -5.46 5.89
N ASN A 273 -16.87 -6.25 6.62
CA ASN A 273 -16.06 -7.32 6.07
C ASN A 273 -16.69 -8.72 6.20
N GLU A 274 -17.46 -8.97 7.25
CA GLU A 274 -18.25 -10.20 7.46
C GLU A 274 -19.59 -10.14 6.76
N GLY A 275 -20.11 -8.94 6.63
CA GLY A 275 -21.33 -8.63 5.91
C GLY A 275 -21.19 -8.82 4.41
N HIS A 276 -20.76 -10.00 3.95
CA HIS A 276 -21.10 -10.53 2.64
C HIS A 276 -22.60 -10.73 2.57
N ILE A 277 -23.26 -9.73 2.99
CA ILE A 277 -24.67 -9.59 3.02
C ILE A 277 -25.09 -9.65 1.58
N LYS A 278 -25.67 -10.75 1.25
CA LYS A 278 -26.41 -10.96 0.03
C LYS A 278 -27.30 -9.75 -0.20
N GLY A 279 -26.82 -8.77 -0.98
CA GLY A 279 -27.61 -7.67 -1.49
C GLY A 279 -27.68 -6.37 -0.69
N ILE A 280 -26.86 -6.13 0.34
CA ILE A 280 -26.75 -4.81 0.95
C ILE A 280 -25.58 -4.06 0.34
N ASP A 281 -25.95 -3.04 -0.38
CA ASP A 281 -25.03 -2.09 -0.98
C ASP A 281 -24.54 -1.13 0.10
N VAL A 282 -23.24 -1.16 0.39
CA VAL A 282 -22.60 -0.29 1.38
C VAL A 282 -22.82 1.19 1.02
N ASP A 283 -23.16 1.46 -0.23
CA ASP A 283 -23.46 2.79 -0.76
C ASP A 283 -24.71 3.44 -0.16
N CYS A 284 -25.61 2.66 0.43
CA CYS A 284 -26.78 3.19 1.13
C CYS A 284 -26.43 3.96 2.42
N PHE A 285 -25.26 3.73 3.03
CA PHE A 285 -24.95 4.30 4.34
C PHE A 285 -24.52 5.76 4.30
N ALA A 286 -23.77 6.17 3.30
CA ALA A 286 -23.35 7.57 3.14
C ALA A 286 -24.53 8.52 2.93
N LEU A 287 -25.64 8.03 2.38
CA LEU A 287 -26.86 8.78 2.11
C LEU A 287 -27.75 8.92 3.34
N ARG A 288 -27.89 7.86 4.15
CA ARG A 288 -28.77 7.86 5.33
C ARG A 288 -28.22 8.66 6.50
N ALA A 289 -26.92 8.87 6.58
CA ALA A 289 -26.31 9.76 7.57
C ALA A 289 -26.79 11.23 7.44
N ARG A 290 -27.50 11.59 6.34
CA ARG A 290 -28.11 12.90 6.08
C ARG A 290 -29.60 13.00 6.32
N ASN A 291 -30.23 12.18 7.20
CA ASN A 291 -31.64 12.29 7.61
C ASN A 291 -32.71 11.94 6.56
N ASP A 292 -32.46 11.13 5.57
CA ASP A 292 -33.52 10.64 4.68
C ASP A 292 -34.16 9.35 5.23
N THR A 293 -35.37 9.45 5.77
CA THR A 293 -36.13 8.37 6.38
C THR A 293 -36.91 7.50 5.38
N SER A 294 -36.78 7.73 4.08
CA SER A 294 -37.63 7.09 3.06
C SER A 294 -37.20 5.68 2.62
N LEU A 295 -36.04 5.18 3.11
CA LEU A 295 -35.46 3.89 2.70
C LEU A 295 -35.37 2.87 3.86
N ARG A 296 -36.43 2.65 4.61
CA ARG A 296 -36.50 1.55 5.60
C ARG A 296 -36.80 0.23 4.89
N GLY A 297 -35.79 -0.63 4.74
CA GLY A 297 -35.90 -2.03 4.32
C GLY A 297 -35.46 -2.95 5.46
N ALA A 298 -35.88 -4.18 5.46
CA ALA A 298 -35.64 -5.34 6.34
C ALA A 298 -34.85 -5.18 7.67
N GLU A 299 -35.19 -5.97 8.68
CA GLU A 299 -34.61 -5.95 10.05
C GLU A 299 -33.08 -5.99 10.13
N GLY A 300 -32.37 -6.53 9.11
CA GLY A 300 -30.92 -6.52 9.02
C GLY A 300 -30.32 -5.15 8.72
N ASP A 301 -30.98 -4.31 7.92
CA ASP A 301 -30.52 -2.99 7.52
C ASP A 301 -30.50 -1.99 8.69
N GLU A 302 -31.42 -2.14 9.65
CA GLU A 302 -31.54 -1.24 10.79
C GLU A 302 -30.38 -1.43 11.80
N ALA A 303 -29.94 -2.68 11.99
CA ALA A 303 -28.80 -3.00 12.87
C ALA A 303 -27.46 -2.50 12.31
N ILE A 304 -27.26 -2.63 11.00
CA ILE A 304 -26.05 -2.16 10.31
C ILE A 304 -25.97 -0.64 10.31
N TYR A 305 -27.09 0.04 10.05
CA TYR A 305 -27.19 1.49 10.14
C TYR A 305 -26.77 2.02 11.52
N ASP A 306 -27.18 1.36 12.59
CA ASP A 306 -26.83 1.74 13.96
C ASP A 306 -25.30 1.66 14.20
N VAL A 307 -24.63 0.63 13.68
CA VAL A 307 -23.17 0.43 13.83
C VAL A 307 -22.39 1.58 13.19
N TYR A 308 -22.69 1.91 11.94
CA TYR A 308 -21.98 3.00 11.24
C TYR A 308 -22.36 4.37 11.78
N SER A 309 -23.64 4.60 12.11
CA SER A 309 -24.08 5.81 12.77
C SER A 309 -23.34 6.04 14.07
N ARG A 310 -23.12 4.98 14.86
CA ARG A 310 -22.35 5.02 16.09
C ARG A 310 -20.88 5.34 15.83
N PHE A 311 -20.24 4.74 14.81
CA PHE A 311 -18.87 5.06 14.44
C PHE A 311 -18.73 6.53 14.04
N PHE A 312 -19.53 7.02 13.10
CA PHE A 312 -19.43 8.39 12.60
C PHE A 312 -19.83 9.44 13.64
N SER A 313 -20.77 9.17 14.52
CA SER A 313 -21.10 10.08 15.64
C SER A 313 -20.00 10.12 16.71
N SER A 314 -19.13 9.12 16.76
CA SER A 314 -18.04 9.00 17.73
C SER A 314 -16.71 9.57 17.22
N LEU A 315 -16.62 10.10 16.00
CA LEU A 315 -15.35 10.57 15.40
C LEU A 315 -14.52 11.48 16.32
N PRO A 316 -15.11 12.50 17.00
CA PRO A 316 -14.31 13.34 17.89
C PRO A 316 -13.69 12.59 19.07
N ARG A 317 -14.34 11.52 19.54
CA ARG A 317 -13.87 10.67 20.64
C ARG A 317 -12.82 9.67 20.15
N LEU A 318 -12.99 9.13 18.95
CA LEU A 318 -12.08 8.14 18.36
C LEU A 318 -10.77 8.75 17.83
N LEU A 319 -10.81 10.00 17.39
CA LEU A 319 -9.68 10.70 16.74
C LEU A 319 -8.35 10.59 17.51
N PRO A 320 -8.29 10.86 18.85
CA PRO A 320 -7.03 10.76 19.57
C PRO A 320 -6.38 9.38 19.49
N SER A 321 -7.17 8.32 19.51
CA SER A 321 -6.68 6.94 19.42
C SER A 321 -6.12 6.61 18.04
N PHE A 322 -6.79 7.05 16.96
CA PHE A 322 -6.25 6.92 15.61
C PHE A 322 -4.95 7.71 15.44
N GLN A 323 -4.86 8.90 16.02
CA GLN A 323 -3.64 9.70 16.00
C GLN A 323 -2.50 9.06 16.81
N ASP A 324 -2.78 8.47 17.96
CA ASP A 324 -1.78 7.75 18.75
C ASP A 324 -1.26 6.52 18.00
N PHE A 325 -2.16 5.74 17.40
CA PHE A 325 -1.78 4.63 16.51
C PHE A 325 -0.88 5.12 15.36
N ALA A 326 -1.28 6.16 14.65
CA ALA A 326 -0.51 6.73 13.56
C ALA A 326 0.88 7.24 13.99
N GLN A 327 1.00 7.79 15.20
CA GLN A 327 2.29 8.20 15.77
C GLN A 327 3.16 6.99 16.15
N SER A 328 2.56 5.91 16.64
CA SER A 328 3.29 4.68 16.96
C SER A 328 3.93 4.07 15.72
N LEU A 329 3.23 4.10 14.58
CA LEU A 329 3.76 3.59 13.30
C LEU A 329 4.98 4.38 12.82
N ARG A 330 5.03 5.69 13.08
CA ARG A 330 6.21 6.52 12.73
C ARG A 330 7.45 6.16 13.54
N LYS A 331 7.30 5.65 14.76
CA LYS A 331 8.42 5.19 15.58
C LYS A 331 9.13 3.98 14.97
N ASN A 332 8.44 3.18 14.18
CA ASN A 332 9.02 2.03 13.46
C ASN A 332 9.94 2.48 12.31
N GLY A 333 9.92 3.77 11.95
CA GLY A 333 10.70 4.34 10.87
C GLY A 333 10.06 4.16 9.49
N ASP A 334 10.68 4.79 8.51
CA ASP A 334 10.30 4.71 7.10
C ASP A 334 10.86 3.43 6.45
N LEU A 335 10.02 2.65 5.80
CA LEU A 335 10.38 1.43 5.10
C LEU A 335 11.60 1.62 4.18
N CYS A 336 11.61 2.71 3.40
CA CYS A 336 12.71 2.97 2.46
C CYS A 336 14.00 3.33 3.19
N ALA A 337 13.95 4.09 4.28
CA ALA A 337 15.13 4.43 5.08
C ALA A 337 15.68 3.19 5.82
N ASN A 338 14.80 2.35 6.37
CA ASN A 338 15.17 1.08 6.99
C ASN A 338 15.78 0.13 5.96
N LEU A 339 15.21 0.05 4.76
CA LEU A 339 15.74 -0.73 3.64
C LEU A 339 17.13 -0.23 3.22
N MET A 340 17.34 1.08 3.08
CA MET A 340 18.65 1.64 2.76
C MET A 340 19.68 1.34 3.85
N THR A 341 19.27 1.40 5.12
CA THR A 341 20.12 1.02 6.26
C THR A 341 20.49 -0.47 6.18
N PHE A 342 19.54 -1.32 5.83
CA PHE A 342 19.77 -2.75 5.64
C PHE A 342 20.71 -3.01 4.47
N ILE A 343 20.50 -2.39 3.30
CA ILE A 343 21.35 -2.52 2.11
C ILE A 343 22.80 -2.11 2.41
N ASN A 344 22.99 -1.02 3.14
CA ASN A 344 24.33 -0.55 3.48
C ASN A 344 25.07 -1.46 4.49
N LYS A 345 24.36 -2.34 5.20
CA LYS A 345 24.95 -3.35 6.10
C LYS A 345 25.23 -4.69 5.40
N ILE A 346 24.65 -4.91 4.24
CA ILE A 346 24.96 -6.11 3.44
C ILE A 346 26.32 -5.86 2.81
N ASP A 347 27.31 -6.66 3.17
CA ASP A 347 28.59 -6.68 2.46
C ASP A 347 28.34 -7.17 1.03
N ILE A 348 28.26 -6.24 0.11
CA ILE A 348 28.25 -6.53 -1.32
C ILE A 348 29.72 -6.77 -1.70
N ILE A 349 30.17 -7.98 -1.42
CA ILE A 349 31.52 -8.43 -1.74
C ILE A 349 31.62 -8.75 -3.23
#